data_abdf9194c70d0c437df08f190d80dbd0
#
_entry.id   abdf9194c70d0c437df08f190d80dbd0
#
_cell.length_a   1.000
_cell.length_b   1.000
_cell.length_c   1.000
_cell.angle_alpha   90.00
_cell.angle_beta   90.00
_cell.angle_gamma   90.00
#
_symmetry.space_group_name_H-M   'P 1'
#
loop_
_entity.id
_entity.type
_entity.pdbx_description
1 polymer ?
#
loop_
_entity_poly.entity_id
_entity_poly.type
_entity_poly.pdbx_seq_one_letter_code
_entity_poly.pdbx_strand_id
1 'polypeptide(L)'
;MKRQGYDITGYDYYYRPEYPDGKFDTILCNYVLNVLEPYAQAEVMMNVTNLLASTGTAFFAVRRDLTEEGFRLHAIHRQYTYQCNVRLPFQSLERNSSYELYQYQHFNKLPRKEGEVCPFCRLSRRVEIICETATCVAFYDGYPVSPGHALIIPKRHVASYFDLTAYSGGYPFSISGDIRSVP
;
A
#
# COMPACT_ATOMS: atom_id res chain seq x y z
N MET A 1 24.53 -2.08 4.92
CA MET A 1 24.04 -1.10 3.94
C MET A 1 24.70 0.28 4.08
N LYS A 2 24.64 1.01 5.23
CA LYS A 2 25.40 2.29 5.38
C LYS A 2 26.89 2.18 5.04
N ARG A 3 27.51 1.04 5.37
CA ARG A 3 28.94 0.77 5.02
C ARG A 3 29.19 0.60 3.51
N GLN A 4 28.15 0.49 2.70
CA GLN A 4 28.21 0.35 1.23
C GLN A 4 27.85 1.66 0.52
N GLY A 5 27.74 2.79 1.25
CA GLY A 5 27.48 4.11 0.68
C GLY A 5 26.01 4.42 0.38
N TYR A 6 25.06 3.58 0.84
CA TYR A 6 23.64 3.88 0.70
C TYR A 6 23.20 4.90 1.76
N ASP A 7 22.46 5.90 1.33
CA ASP A 7 21.70 6.78 2.23
C ASP A 7 20.46 6.03 2.73
N ILE A 8 20.37 5.82 4.05
CA ILE A 8 19.32 4.99 4.66
C ILE A 8 18.69 5.74 5.81
N THR A 9 17.40 5.95 5.69
CA THR A 9 16.51 6.43 6.75
C THR A 9 15.71 5.25 7.30
N GLY A 10 15.72 5.07 8.62
CA GLY A 10 14.89 4.07 9.30
C GLY A 10 13.70 4.75 9.96
N TYR A 11 12.53 4.13 9.84
CA TYR A 11 11.31 4.55 10.52
C TYR A 11 10.73 3.38 11.30
N ASP A 12 10.32 3.64 12.54
CA ASP A 12 9.59 2.70 13.38
C ASP A 12 8.74 3.52 14.37
N TYR A 13 7.46 3.20 14.45
CA TYR A 13 6.50 3.98 15.26
C TYR A 13 6.91 4.12 16.73
N TYR A 14 7.56 3.11 17.29
CA TYR A 14 7.98 3.10 18.70
C TYR A 14 9.43 3.52 18.91
N TYR A 15 10.35 3.04 18.07
CA TYR A 15 11.77 3.21 18.29
C TYR A 15 12.37 4.40 17.52
N ARG A 16 11.70 4.84 16.47
CA ARG A 16 12.08 5.99 15.62
C ARG A 16 10.84 6.66 15.07
N PRO A 17 10.07 7.36 15.92
CA PRO A 17 8.75 7.90 15.58
C PRO A 17 8.81 9.13 14.66
N GLU A 18 10.00 9.65 14.38
CA GLU A 18 10.16 10.77 13.44
C GLU A 18 9.77 10.31 12.04
N TYR A 19 8.62 10.82 11.57
CA TYR A 19 8.14 10.48 10.23
C TYR A 19 9.16 10.96 9.19
N PRO A 20 9.60 10.10 8.25
CA PRO A 20 10.59 10.48 7.24
C PRO A 20 10.08 11.62 6.38
N ASP A 21 10.94 12.57 6.08
CA ASP A 21 10.67 13.65 5.14
C ASP A 21 11.26 13.33 3.76
N GLY A 22 10.60 13.82 2.69
CA GLY A 22 11.04 13.63 1.31
C GLY A 22 10.52 12.37 0.62
N LYS A 23 11.20 12.01 -0.48
CA LYS A 23 10.86 10.85 -1.33
C LYS A 23 12.03 9.88 -1.40
N PHE A 24 11.71 8.59 -1.45
CA PHE A 24 12.68 7.50 -1.45
C PHE A 24 12.58 6.67 -2.73
N ASP A 25 13.71 6.36 -3.35
CA ASP A 25 13.75 5.49 -4.54
C ASP A 25 13.45 4.04 -4.20
N THR A 26 13.79 3.61 -2.97
CA THR A 26 13.54 2.25 -2.51
C THR A 26 13.01 2.28 -1.08
N ILE A 27 11.88 1.61 -0.85
CA ILE A 27 11.30 1.43 0.50
C ILE A 27 11.21 -0.06 0.80
N LEU A 28 11.67 -0.45 2.00
CA LEU A 28 11.56 -1.82 2.51
C LEU A 28 10.59 -1.85 3.70
N CYS A 29 9.52 -2.62 3.57
CA CYS A 29 8.53 -2.84 4.62
C CYS A 29 8.53 -4.32 5.02
N ASN A 30 9.29 -4.66 6.06
CA ASN A 30 9.56 -6.04 6.43
C ASN A 30 8.74 -6.45 7.65
N TYR A 31 7.78 -7.37 7.48
CA TYR A 31 6.95 -7.98 8.52
C TYR A 31 6.09 -7.00 9.35
N VAL A 32 5.96 -5.75 8.90
CA VAL A 32 5.13 -4.72 9.57
C VAL A 32 3.66 -5.05 9.43
N LEU A 33 3.22 -5.42 8.24
CA LEU A 33 1.80 -5.66 7.95
C LEU A 33 1.23 -6.85 8.73
N ASN A 34 2.05 -7.84 9.08
CA ASN A 34 1.61 -9.04 9.77
C ASN A 34 1.18 -8.83 11.22
N VAL A 35 1.52 -7.70 11.81
CA VAL A 35 1.21 -7.34 13.21
C VAL A 35 0.18 -6.22 13.32
N LEU A 36 -0.46 -5.89 12.21
CA LEU A 36 -1.42 -4.80 12.10
C LEU A 36 -2.79 -5.32 11.65
N GLU A 37 -3.84 -4.75 12.22
CA GLU A 37 -5.19 -4.95 11.72
C GLU A 37 -5.36 -4.34 10.32
N PRO A 38 -6.34 -4.78 9.52
CA PRO A 38 -6.51 -4.35 8.13
C PRO A 38 -6.55 -2.84 7.90
N TYR A 39 -7.15 -2.10 8.83
CA TYR A 39 -7.18 -0.65 8.76
C TYR A 39 -5.78 -0.03 8.85
N ALA A 40 -5.00 -0.43 9.84
CA ALA A 40 -3.62 0.03 10.03
C ALA A 40 -2.70 -0.44 8.88
N GLN A 41 -2.95 -1.61 8.28
CA GLN A 41 -2.25 -2.03 7.07
C GLN A 41 -2.48 -1.05 5.91
N ALA A 42 -3.73 -0.59 5.72
CA ALA A 42 -4.06 0.39 4.67
C ALA A 42 -3.33 1.73 4.91
N GLU A 43 -3.27 2.19 6.15
CA GLU A 43 -2.53 3.40 6.53
C GLU A 43 -1.02 3.27 6.24
N VAL A 44 -0.40 2.14 6.59
CA VAL A 44 1.00 1.86 6.23
C VAL A 44 1.20 1.89 4.72
N MET A 45 0.27 1.32 3.96
CA MET A 45 0.33 1.35 2.49
C MET A 45 0.27 2.77 1.95
N MET A 46 -0.63 3.61 2.46
CA MET A 46 -0.72 5.03 2.09
C MET A 46 0.59 5.76 2.40
N ASN A 47 1.15 5.55 3.60
CA ASN A 47 2.42 6.17 3.99
C ASN A 47 3.57 5.73 3.06
N VAL A 48 3.66 4.44 2.73
CA VAL A 48 4.66 3.95 1.77
C VAL A 48 4.48 4.59 0.40
N THR A 49 3.25 4.69 -0.12
CA THR A 49 3.00 5.31 -1.42
C THR A 49 3.32 6.80 -1.41
N ASN A 50 3.02 7.49 -0.31
CA ASN A 50 3.33 8.91 -0.16
C ASN A 50 4.83 9.19 -0.06
N LEU A 51 5.61 8.29 0.54
CA LEU A 51 7.07 8.43 0.66
C LEU A 51 7.82 7.92 -0.58
N LEU A 52 7.19 7.10 -1.42
CA LEU A 52 7.84 6.53 -2.60
C LEU A 52 8.02 7.57 -3.69
N ALA A 53 9.23 7.67 -4.25
CA ALA A 53 9.50 8.49 -5.42
C ALA A 53 8.68 8.00 -6.63
N SER A 54 8.39 8.90 -7.58
CA SER A 54 7.56 8.57 -8.76
C SER A 54 8.10 7.43 -9.62
N THR A 55 9.40 7.18 -9.57
CA THR A 55 10.10 6.06 -10.25
C THR A 55 10.55 4.97 -9.28
N GLY A 56 10.22 5.12 -7.99
CA GLY A 56 10.67 4.27 -6.93
C GLY A 56 10.00 2.90 -6.91
N THR A 57 10.56 2.01 -6.10
CA THR A 57 10.06 0.65 -5.87
C THR A 57 9.99 0.35 -4.39
N ALA A 58 8.85 -0.13 -3.91
CA ALA A 58 8.71 -0.63 -2.54
C ALA A 58 8.67 -2.15 -2.53
N PHE A 59 9.27 -2.73 -1.50
CA PHE A 59 9.28 -4.17 -1.27
C PHE A 59 8.62 -4.48 0.07
N PHE A 60 7.71 -5.46 0.06
CA PHE A 60 7.00 -5.92 1.24
C PHE A 60 7.32 -7.38 1.50
N ALA A 61 7.99 -7.66 2.60
CA ALA A 61 8.16 -9.01 3.09
C ALA A 61 7.07 -9.30 4.14
N VAL A 62 6.29 -10.35 3.93
CA VAL A 62 5.17 -10.74 4.80
C VAL A 62 5.25 -12.22 5.18
N ARG A 63 4.82 -12.55 6.41
CA ARG A 63 4.68 -13.93 6.88
C ARG A 63 3.49 -14.63 6.23
N ARG A 64 3.62 -15.96 6.13
CA ARG A 64 2.59 -16.85 5.60
C ARG A 64 2.41 -18.15 6.40
N ASP A 65 3.13 -18.29 7.48
CA ASP A 65 3.27 -19.53 8.24
C ASP A 65 2.35 -19.60 9.48
N LEU A 66 1.46 -18.63 9.63
CA LEU A 66 0.53 -18.64 10.76
C LEU A 66 -0.62 -19.63 10.49
N THR A 67 -0.82 -20.57 11.40
CA THR A 67 -1.94 -21.51 11.40
C THR A 67 -3.24 -20.86 11.85
N GLU A 68 -3.14 -19.86 12.72
CA GLU A 68 -4.27 -19.12 13.30
C GLU A 68 -3.94 -17.63 13.29
N GLU A 69 -4.93 -16.79 13.03
CA GLU A 69 -4.83 -15.34 13.02
C GLU A 69 -5.55 -14.75 14.24
N GLY A 70 -5.15 -13.56 14.66
CA GLY A 70 -5.77 -12.83 15.77
C GLY A 70 -4.79 -12.34 16.81
N PHE A 71 -5.32 -11.90 17.95
CA PHE A 71 -4.51 -11.38 19.04
C PHE A 71 -3.84 -12.52 19.82
N ARG A 72 -2.53 -12.40 20.02
CA ARG A 72 -1.71 -13.33 20.80
C ARG A 72 -0.91 -12.61 21.84
N LEU A 73 -0.78 -13.22 23.02
CA LEU A 73 0.09 -12.70 24.06
C LEU A 73 1.55 -12.93 23.66
N HIS A 74 2.29 -11.85 23.50
CA HIS A 74 3.73 -11.94 23.21
C HIS A 74 4.50 -12.43 24.46
N ALA A 75 5.24 -13.54 24.33
CA ALA A 75 5.84 -14.24 25.46
C ALA A 75 6.82 -13.36 26.27
N ILE A 76 7.57 -12.50 25.62
CA ILE A 76 8.59 -11.63 26.24
C ILE A 76 7.98 -10.34 26.75
N HIS A 77 7.23 -9.61 25.90
CA HIS A 77 6.72 -8.29 26.24
C HIS A 77 5.40 -8.32 27.02
N ARG A 78 4.76 -9.48 27.15
CA ARG A 78 3.48 -9.70 27.85
C ARG A 78 2.36 -8.75 27.38
N GLN A 79 2.40 -8.35 26.13
CA GLN A 79 1.39 -7.54 25.46
C GLN A 79 0.69 -8.34 24.39
N TYR A 80 -0.60 -8.09 24.20
CA TYR A 80 -1.33 -8.67 23.08
C TYR A 80 -0.91 -8.02 21.79
N THR A 81 -0.46 -8.81 20.82
CA THR A 81 -0.08 -8.39 19.49
C THR A 81 -0.96 -9.10 18.48
N TYR A 82 -1.54 -8.35 17.57
CA TYR A 82 -2.27 -8.93 16.43
C TYR A 82 -1.29 -9.66 15.52
N GLN A 83 -1.71 -10.80 14.98
CA GLN A 83 -0.92 -11.59 14.06
C GLN A 83 -1.82 -12.10 12.92
N CYS A 84 -1.41 -11.85 11.68
CA CYS A 84 -2.14 -12.33 10.50
C CYS A 84 -1.20 -12.73 9.36
N ASN A 85 -1.68 -13.64 8.51
CA ASN A 85 -1.08 -13.85 7.20
C ASN A 85 -1.52 -12.73 6.27
N VAL A 86 -0.59 -12.19 5.48
CA VAL A 86 -0.87 -11.10 4.57
C VAL A 86 -0.72 -11.59 3.13
N ARG A 87 -1.69 -11.21 2.28
CA ARG A 87 -1.63 -11.41 0.83
C ARG A 87 -1.84 -10.06 0.17
N LEU A 88 -0.89 -9.66 -0.66
CA LEU A 88 -0.97 -8.39 -1.38
C LEU A 88 -1.25 -8.64 -2.88
N PRO A 89 -2.01 -7.77 -3.54
CA PRO A 89 -2.29 -7.87 -4.98
C PRO A 89 -1.14 -7.32 -5.83
N PHE A 90 0.10 -7.55 -5.37
CA PHE A 90 1.30 -7.07 -6.03
C PHE A 90 2.06 -8.21 -6.71
N GLN A 91 3.07 -7.86 -7.50
CA GLN A 91 3.95 -8.85 -8.08
C GLN A 91 4.71 -9.60 -6.99
N SER A 92 4.48 -10.90 -6.89
CA SER A 92 5.27 -11.78 -6.03
C SER A 92 6.61 -12.06 -6.69
N LEU A 93 7.69 -11.72 -6.00
CA LEU A 93 9.06 -11.99 -6.46
C LEU A 93 9.57 -13.33 -5.94
N GLU A 94 9.22 -13.65 -4.70
CA GLU A 94 9.62 -14.88 -4.04
C GLU A 94 8.53 -15.32 -3.07
N ARG A 95 8.29 -16.62 -3.03
CA ARG A 95 7.29 -17.22 -2.15
C ARG A 95 7.74 -18.60 -1.68
N ASN A 96 7.65 -18.82 -0.36
CA ASN A 96 7.80 -20.13 0.25
C ASN A 96 6.74 -20.37 1.34
N SER A 97 6.89 -21.41 2.14
CA SER A 97 5.95 -21.73 3.22
C SER A 97 5.95 -20.70 4.36
N SER A 98 7.04 -19.97 4.55
CA SER A 98 7.23 -19.07 5.70
C SER A 98 6.96 -17.61 5.37
N TYR A 99 7.29 -17.16 4.18
CA TYR A 99 7.12 -15.76 3.76
C TYR A 99 6.81 -15.60 2.29
N GLU A 100 6.41 -14.39 1.92
CA GLU A 100 6.30 -13.92 0.55
C GLU A 100 6.87 -12.51 0.42
N LEU A 101 7.64 -12.28 -0.63
CA LEU A 101 8.21 -10.99 -0.98
C LEU A 101 7.46 -10.41 -2.16
N TYR A 102 6.89 -9.24 -1.98
CA TYR A 102 6.16 -8.51 -3.00
C TYR A 102 6.92 -7.27 -3.44
N GLN A 103 6.80 -6.94 -4.72
CA GLN A 103 7.24 -5.69 -5.32
C GLN A 103 6.04 -4.79 -5.63
N TYR A 104 6.15 -3.53 -5.27
CA TYR A 104 5.15 -2.50 -5.55
C TYR A 104 5.79 -1.32 -6.28
N GLN A 105 5.08 -0.81 -7.27
CA GLN A 105 5.36 0.47 -7.93
C GLN A 105 4.05 1.25 -8.04
N HIS A 106 4.13 2.58 -8.18
CA HIS A 106 2.94 3.40 -8.37
C HIS A 106 2.07 2.88 -9.52
N PHE A 107 0.76 2.93 -9.34
CA PHE A 107 -0.21 2.42 -10.30
C PHE A 107 -0.03 2.98 -11.72
N ASN A 108 0.32 4.24 -11.84
CA ASN A 108 0.60 4.89 -13.11
C ASN A 108 1.91 4.43 -13.79
N LYS A 109 2.70 3.61 -13.10
CA LYS A 109 3.95 3.01 -13.62
C LYS A 109 3.80 1.57 -14.05
N LEU A 110 2.70 0.92 -13.70
CA LEU A 110 2.44 -0.46 -14.11
C LEU A 110 2.43 -0.58 -15.64
N PRO A 111 3.02 -1.66 -16.19
CA PRO A 111 2.99 -1.90 -17.63
C PRO A 111 1.55 -1.97 -18.14
N ARG A 112 1.28 -1.29 -19.25
CA ARG A 112 -0.04 -1.29 -19.88
C ARG A 112 -0.26 -2.59 -20.61
N LYS A 113 -1.43 -3.22 -20.44
CA LYS A 113 -1.86 -4.32 -21.29
C LYS A 113 -2.38 -3.74 -22.61
N GLU A 114 -1.95 -4.31 -23.74
CA GLU A 114 -2.50 -3.95 -25.04
C GLU A 114 -3.99 -4.31 -25.11
N GLY A 115 -4.81 -3.42 -25.71
CA GLY A 115 -6.24 -3.67 -25.95
C GLY A 115 -7.19 -3.19 -24.84
N GLU A 116 -6.72 -2.68 -23.71
CA GLU A 116 -7.60 -2.12 -22.67
C GLU A 116 -8.18 -0.76 -23.12
N VAL A 117 -9.51 -0.69 -23.24
CA VAL A 117 -10.25 0.53 -23.67
C VAL A 117 -10.72 1.37 -22.49
N CYS A 118 -10.71 0.84 -21.27
CA CYS A 118 -11.17 1.53 -20.09
C CYS A 118 -10.26 2.72 -19.74
N PRO A 119 -10.78 3.97 -19.64
CA PRO A 119 -10.00 5.15 -19.30
C PRO A 119 -9.37 5.07 -17.92
N PHE A 120 -10.00 4.36 -16.98
CA PHE A 120 -9.51 4.17 -15.62
C PHE A 120 -8.43 3.08 -15.49
N CYS A 121 -8.34 2.17 -16.46
CA CYS A 121 -7.21 1.24 -16.55
C CYS A 121 -5.96 1.89 -17.14
N ARG A 122 -6.10 3.11 -17.70
CA ARG A 122 -5.03 3.87 -18.37
C ARG A 122 -5.03 5.31 -17.88
N LEU A 123 -4.70 5.53 -16.62
CA LEU A 123 -4.54 6.90 -16.14
C LEU A 123 -3.46 7.60 -16.97
N SER A 124 -3.77 8.82 -17.42
CA SER A 124 -2.80 9.67 -18.09
C SER A 124 -1.62 9.94 -17.15
N ARG A 125 -0.40 10.07 -17.70
CA ARG A 125 0.77 10.52 -16.92
C ARG A 125 0.61 11.92 -16.31
N ARG A 126 -0.41 12.68 -16.74
CA ARG A 126 -0.74 14.01 -16.24
C ARG A 126 -1.69 13.99 -15.05
N VAL A 127 -2.23 12.82 -14.70
CA VAL A 127 -3.11 12.67 -13.55
C VAL A 127 -2.28 12.80 -12.28
N GLU A 128 -2.69 13.72 -11.43
CA GLU A 128 -2.09 13.90 -10.11
C GLU A 128 -2.73 12.91 -9.12
N ILE A 129 -1.93 11.97 -8.64
CA ILE A 129 -2.36 10.97 -7.65
C ILE A 129 -2.28 11.59 -6.27
N ILE A 130 -3.40 11.56 -5.56
CA ILE A 130 -3.52 12.03 -4.18
C ILE A 130 -2.96 10.98 -3.23
N CYS A 131 -3.43 9.73 -3.34
CA CYS A 131 -2.94 8.61 -2.54
C CYS A 131 -3.30 7.27 -3.18
N GLU A 132 -2.63 6.22 -2.74
CA GLU A 132 -2.87 4.85 -3.17
C GLU A 132 -2.90 3.89 -1.98
N THR A 133 -3.71 2.85 -2.11
CA THR A 133 -3.68 1.68 -1.25
C THR A 133 -3.28 0.44 -2.06
N ALA A 134 -3.27 -0.72 -1.44
CA ALA A 134 -3.05 -1.98 -2.14
C ALA A 134 -4.06 -2.20 -3.28
N THR A 135 -5.30 -1.75 -3.10
CA THR A 135 -6.44 -2.09 -3.98
C THR A 135 -7.04 -0.92 -4.73
N CYS A 136 -6.79 0.33 -4.28
CA CYS A 136 -7.42 1.53 -4.80
C CYS A 136 -6.39 2.63 -5.08
N VAL A 137 -6.77 3.57 -5.92
CA VAL A 137 -6.05 4.82 -6.16
C VAL A 137 -7.02 5.99 -6.17
N ALA A 138 -6.64 7.08 -5.51
CA ALA A 138 -7.33 8.36 -5.51
C ALA A 138 -6.53 9.39 -6.32
N PHE A 139 -7.20 10.16 -7.16
CA PHE A 139 -6.59 11.18 -7.99
C PHE A 139 -7.56 12.32 -8.29
N TYR A 140 -7.04 13.50 -8.64
CA TYR A 140 -7.88 14.62 -9.06
C TYR A 140 -8.50 14.36 -10.41
N ASP A 141 -9.81 14.65 -10.52
CA ASP A 141 -10.55 14.49 -11.77
C ASP A 141 -10.06 15.51 -12.81
N GLY A 142 -9.81 15.05 -14.02
CA GLY A 142 -9.48 15.89 -15.17
C GLY A 142 -10.66 16.76 -15.66
N TYR A 143 -11.89 16.47 -15.23
CA TYR A 143 -13.13 17.22 -15.56
C TYR A 143 -13.90 17.53 -14.27
N PRO A 144 -13.34 18.36 -13.39
CA PRO A 144 -13.93 18.56 -12.06
C PRO A 144 -15.25 19.31 -12.14
N VAL A 145 -16.27 18.83 -11.40
CA VAL A 145 -17.56 19.52 -11.22
C VAL A 145 -17.51 20.56 -10.10
N SER A 146 -16.46 20.51 -9.27
CA SER A 146 -16.22 21.49 -8.21
C SER A 146 -14.71 21.52 -7.88
N PRO A 147 -14.19 22.60 -7.28
CA PRO A 147 -12.82 22.62 -6.81
C PRO A 147 -12.52 21.45 -5.86
N GLY A 148 -11.41 20.76 -6.08
CA GLY A 148 -11.03 19.59 -5.28
C GLY A 148 -11.77 18.29 -5.61
N HIS A 149 -12.52 18.24 -6.73
CA HIS A 149 -13.17 16.99 -7.16
C HIS A 149 -12.13 15.90 -7.42
N ALA A 150 -12.28 14.81 -6.70
CA ALA A 150 -11.38 13.65 -6.78
C ALA A 150 -12.16 12.37 -7.07
N LEU A 151 -11.50 11.45 -7.75
CA LEU A 151 -12.03 10.12 -8.05
C LEU A 151 -11.25 9.08 -7.26
N ILE A 152 -11.97 8.08 -6.76
CA ILE A 152 -11.38 6.90 -6.13
C ILE A 152 -11.77 5.70 -6.98
N ILE A 153 -10.80 5.00 -7.51
CA ILE A 153 -11.03 3.83 -8.35
C ILE A 153 -10.30 2.60 -7.82
N PRO A 154 -10.86 1.40 -8.04
CA PRO A 154 -10.13 0.16 -7.79
C PRO A 154 -9.01 0.00 -8.83
N LYS A 155 -7.87 -0.54 -8.40
CA LYS A 155 -6.76 -0.89 -9.31
C LYS A 155 -7.11 -2.07 -10.22
N ARG A 156 -8.00 -2.95 -9.76
CA ARG A 156 -8.57 -4.04 -10.56
C ARG A 156 -9.69 -3.49 -11.46
N HIS A 157 -9.68 -3.85 -12.73
CA HIS A 157 -10.80 -3.52 -13.62
C HIS A 157 -12.10 -4.19 -13.15
N VAL A 158 -13.15 -3.38 -13.00
CA VAL A 158 -14.52 -3.81 -12.72
C VAL A 158 -15.47 -2.97 -13.57
N ALA A 159 -16.51 -3.60 -14.08
CA ALA A 159 -17.51 -2.90 -14.92
C ALA A 159 -18.52 -2.10 -14.07
N SER A 160 -18.75 -2.52 -12.82
CA SER A 160 -19.72 -1.92 -11.92
C SER A 160 -19.20 -1.91 -10.48
N TYR A 161 -19.70 -0.95 -9.69
CA TYR A 161 -19.47 -0.93 -8.24
C TYR A 161 -19.91 -2.24 -7.56
N PHE A 162 -20.97 -2.87 -8.05
CA PHE A 162 -21.50 -4.12 -7.50
C PHE A 162 -20.61 -5.34 -7.78
N ASP A 163 -19.65 -5.22 -8.69
CA ASP A 163 -18.65 -6.27 -8.98
C ASP A 163 -17.44 -6.19 -8.03
N LEU A 164 -17.44 -5.23 -7.10
CA LEU A 164 -16.43 -5.11 -6.07
C LEU A 164 -16.63 -6.21 -5.05
N THR A 165 -15.74 -7.19 -5.05
CA THR A 165 -15.69 -8.22 -4.00
C THR A 165 -14.92 -7.71 -2.81
N ALA A 166 -15.40 -8.02 -1.59
CA ALA A 166 -14.59 -7.85 -0.39
C ALA A 166 -13.29 -8.66 -0.57
N TYR A 167 -12.16 -8.00 -0.50
CA TYR A 167 -10.89 -8.70 -0.45
C TYR A 167 -10.85 -9.51 0.85
N SER A 168 -10.48 -10.80 0.78
CA SER A 168 -10.37 -11.66 1.95
C SER A 168 -9.23 -11.16 2.85
N GLY A 169 -9.52 -10.27 3.75
CA GLY A 169 -8.55 -9.64 4.64
C GLY A 169 -8.86 -8.21 5.05
N GLY A 170 -10.05 -7.67 4.73
CA GLY A 170 -10.42 -6.34 5.18
C GLY A 170 -11.19 -5.51 4.16
N TYR A 171 -11.80 -4.48 4.59
CA TYR A 171 -12.76 -3.62 3.94
C TYR A 171 -12.42 -3.26 2.48
N PRO A 172 -13.37 -3.41 1.54
CA PRO A 172 -13.15 -3.18 0.10
C PRO A 172 -12.84 -1.71 -0.23
N PHE A 173 -13.27 -0.78 0.59
CA PHE A 173 -13.05 0.65 0.47
C PHE A 173 -12.91 1.29 1.84
N SER A 174 -11.71 1.52 2.30
CA SER A 174 -11.45 2.51 3.33
C SER A 174 -10.26 3.37 2.93
N ILE A 175 -10.53 4.46 2.27
CA ILE A 175 -9.68 5.64 2.33
C ILE A 175 -10.28 6.47 3.46
N SER A 176 -9.90 6.15 4.67
CA SER A 176 -10.18 6.96 5.85
C SER A 176 -8.93 7.77 6.18
N GLY A 177 -8.73 8.81 5.43
CA GLY A 177 -7.89 9.92 5.74
C GLY A 177 -8.71 11.18 5.54
N ASP A 178 -8.61 12.13 6.42
CA ASP A 178 -9.27 13.41 6.27
C ASP A 178 -8.65 14.12 5.04
N ILE A 179 -9.34 14.01 3.89
CA ILE A 179 -8.94 14.65 2.63
C ILE A 179 -8.84 16.19 2.78
N ARG A 180 -9.27 16.73 3.94
CA ARG A 180 -9.26 18.18 4.22
C ARG A 180 -7.88 18.73 4.62
N SER A 181 -6.87 17.90 4.79
CA SER A 181 -5.53 18.33 5.24
C SER A 181 -4.42 18.22 4.19
N VAL A 182 -4.78 18.12 2.91
CA VAL A 182 -3.77 18.27 1.83
C VAL A 182 -3.73 19.74 1.44
N PRO A 183 -2.58 20.42 1.62
CA PRO A 183 -2.41 21.84 1.28
C PRO A 183 -2.61 22.13 -0.21
#